data_fb0b308a17234f59fd0e52b108970935
#
_entry.id   fb0b308a17234f59fd0e52b108970935
#
_cell.length_a   1.000
_cell.length_b   1.000
_cell.length_c   1.000
_cell.angle_alpha   90.00
_cell.angle_beta   90.00
_cell.angle_gamma   90.00
#
_symmetry.space_group_name_H-M   'P 1'
#
loop_
_entity.id
_entity.type
_entity.pdbx_description
1 polymer ?
#
loop_
_entity_poly.entity_id
_entity_poly.type
_entity_poly.pdbx_seq_one_letter_code
_entity_poly.pdbx_strand_id
1 'polypeptide(L)'
;WPLPTAEHSTYYDANGNICRVGNSVSLRSRRFLNYPKEAGFEWKPAADGFYNEDIFLCCMNKVKFEEAGMRFAPIEVARLFGREHTIPETEGVTPFLFHKWWGENRDFPKFENPLTKLWLTIKAIRRRLMFWRDWS
;
A
#
# COMPACT_ATOMS: atom_id res chain seq x y z
N TRP A 1 -3.49 -3.72 4.17
CA TRP A 1 -3.04 -2.42 3.71
C TRP A 1 -4.16 -1.70 3.00
N PRO A 2 -4.68 -0.61 3.54
CA PRO A 2 -5.85 0.03 2.98
C PRO A 2 -5.53 0.77 1.69
N LEU A 3 -6.39 0.60 0.71
CA LEU A 3 -6.41 1.42 -0.49
C LEU A 3 -7.02 2.80 -0.20
N PRO A 4 -6.70 3.80 -1.02
CA PRO A 4 -7.38 5.06 -0.99
C PRO A 4 -8.88 4.87 -1.15
N THR A 5 -9.64 5.86 -1.03
CA THR A 5 -11.10 5.91 -1.03
C THR A 5 -11.78 4.97 -2.03
N ALA A 6 -13.02 4.62 -1.79
CA ALA A 6 -13.83 3.77 -2.69
C ALA A 6 -13.86 4.26 -4.14
N GLU A 7 -13.70 5.56 -4.36
CA GLU A 7 -13.65 6.18 -5.68
C GLU A 7 -12.40 5.82 -6.49
N HIS A 8 -11.29 5.50 -5.80
CA HIS A 8 -10.05 5.06 -6.42
C HIS A 8 -9.86 3.54 -6.35
N SER A 9 -10.68 2.83 -5.61
CA SER A 9 -10.56 1.40 -5.39
C SER A 9 -11.35 0.62 -6.44
N THR A 10 -10.87 0.62 -7.66
CA THR A 10 -11.29 -0.36 -8.67
C THR A 10 -10.59 -1.71 -8.47
N TYR A 11 -10.06 -1.95 -7.29
CA TYR A 11 -9.29 -3.15 -6.99
C TYR A 11 -10.17 -4.15 -6.26
N TYR A 12 -10.51 -5.18 -6.99
CA TYR A 12 -11.33 -6.28 -6.51
C TYR A 12 -10.57 -7.60 -6.70
N ASP A 13 -10.85 -8.55 -5.83
CA ASP A 13 -10.43 -9.93 -6.09
C ASP A 13 -11.32 -10.58 -7.17
N ALA A 14 -11.00 -11.82 -7.54
CA ALA A 14 -11.78 -12.56 -8.55
C ALA A 14 -13.23 -12.82 -8.13
N ASN A 15 -13.57 -12.69 -6.85
CA ASN A 15 -14.90 -12.85 -6.30
C ASN A 15 -15.66 -11.52 -6.17
N GLY A 16 -15.07 -10.41 -6.61
CA GLY A 16 -15.66 -9.08 -6.53
C GLY A 16 -15.58 -8.42 -5.16
N ASN A 17 -14.76 -8.93 -4.23
CA ASN A 17 -14.54 -8.29 -2.95
C ASN A 17 -13.50 -7.18 -3.06
N ILE A 18 -13.73 -6.05 -2.40
CA ILE A 18 -12.78 -4.96 -2.32
C ILE A 18 -11.50 -5.42 -1.61
N CYS A 19 -10.36 -5.18 -2.24
CA CYS A 19 -9.06 -5.45 -1.66
C CYS A 19 -8.48 -4.21 -0.98
N ARG A 20 -8.08 -4.35 0.28
CA ARG A 20 -7.40 -3.32 1.07
C ARG A 20 -5.90 -3.58 1.05
N VAL A 21 -5.22 -3.09 0.03
CA VAL A 21 -3.78 -3.28 -0.16
C VAL A 21 -3.09 -1.95 -0.48
N GLY A 22 -1.81 -1.88 -0.26
CA GLY A 22 -0.99 -0.71 -0.57
C GLY A 22 0.45 -1.10 -0.84
N ASN A 23 1.17 -0.23 -1.51
CA ASN A 23 2.49 -0.49 -2.06
C ASN A 23 3.59 0.31 -1.37
N SER A 24 3.92 0.02 -0.12
CA SER A 24 5.08 0.63 0.50
C SER A 24 5.95 -0.37 1.23
N VAL A 25 5.55 -0.74 2.43
CA VAL A 25 6.22 -1.76 3.23
C VAL A 25 5.26 -2.89 3.51
N SER A 26 5.64 -4.10 3.19
CA SER A 26 4.82 -5.28 3.41
C SER A 26 5.63 -6.41 4.02
N LEU A 27 4.98 -7.21 4.87
CA LEU A 27 5.53 -8.47 5.35
C LEU A 27 4.99 -9.59 4.47
N ARG A 28 5.90 -10.27 3.78
CA ARG A 28 5.57 -11.37 2.87
C ARG A 28 6.42 -12.59 3.21
N SER A 29 5.80 -13.75 3.28
CA SER A 29 6.53 -14.99 3.47
C SER A 29 7.35 -15.34 2.21
N ARG A 30 8.44 -16.10 2.38
CA ARG A 30 9.22 -16.63 1.25
C ARG A 30 8.34 -17.42 0.28
N ARG A 31 7.40 -18.21 0.80
CA ARG A 31 6.44 -18.96 -0.02
C ARG A 31 5.58 -18.04 -0.86
N PHE A 32 5.07 -16.96 -0.29
CA PHE A 32 4.29 -15.96 -1.02
C PHE A 32 5.10 -15.33 -2.16
N LEU A 33 6.36 -15.00 -1.94
CA LEU A 33 7.22 -14.37 -2.94
C LEU A 33 7.60 -15.32 -4.09
N ASN A 34 7.74 -16.62 -3.82
CA ASN A 34 8.10 -17.62 -4.82
C ASN A 34 6.92 -18.13 -5.64
N TYR A 35 5.72 -18.15 -5.05
CA TYR A 35 4.53 -18.74 -5.64
C TYR A 35 4.17 -18.23 -7.04
N PRO A 36 4.26 -16.93 -7.35
CA PRO A 36 3.95 -16.45 -8.71
C PRO A 36 4.80 -17.10 -9.79
N LYS A 37 6.08 -17.33 -9.51
CA LYS A 37 6.98 -18.03 -10.43
C LYS A 37 6.63 -19.51 -10.54
N GLU A 38 6.40 -20.17 -9.43
CA GLU A 38 6.06 -21.60 -9.35
C GLU A 38 4.72 -21.90 -10.05
N ALA A 39 3.75 -20.98 -9.90
CA ALA A 39 2.42 -21.09 -10.49
C ALA A 39 2.33 -20.52 -11.93
N GLY A 40 3.43 -20.05 -12.50
CA GLY A 40 3.46 -19.54 -13.87
C GLY A 40 2.60 -18.27 -14.08
N PHE A 41 2.58 -17.36 -13.10
CA PHE A 41 1.81 -16.13 -13.26
C PHE A 41 2.40 -15.26 -14.37
N GLU A 42 1.55 -14.86 -15.30
CA GLU A 42 1.86 -13.84 -16.28
C GLU A 42 1.47 -12.48 -15.76
N TRP A 43 2.42 -11.54 -15.72
CA TRP A 43 2.16 -10.17 -15.29
C TRP A 43 1.19 -9.48 -16.25
N LYS A 44 0.13 -8.92 -15.67
CA LYS A 44 -0.85 -8.11 -16.40
C LYS A 44 -1.00 -6.76 -15.71
N PRO A 45 -1.16 -5.68 -16.47
CA PRO A 45 -1.48 -4.39 -15.89
C PRO A 45 -2.84 -4.43 -15.18
N ALA A 46 -3.02 -3.59 -14.17
CA ALA A 46 -4.32 -3.32 -13.57
C ALA A 46 -5.24 -2.59 -14.57
N ALA A 47 -6.51 -2.41 -14.21
CA ALA A 47 -7.50 -1.77 -15.07
C ALA A 47 -7.13 -0.33 -15.48
N ASP A 48 -6.32 0.36 -14.67
CA ASP A 48 -5.76 1.68 -14.93
C ASP A 48 -4.52 1.66 -15.86
N GLY A 49 -4.11 0.49 -16.33
CA GLY A 49 -2.95 0.28 -17.19
C GLY A 49 -1.59 0.25 -16.48
N PHE A 50 -1.55 0.44 -15.17
CA PHE A 50 -0.31 0.41 -14.40
C PHE A 50 0.04 -1.00 -13.92
N TYR A 51 1.34 -1.28 -13.90
CA TYR A 51 1.90 -2.52 -13.35
C TYR A 51 2.20 -2.34 -11.86
N ASN A 52 1.21 -2.53 -11.03
CA ASN A 52 1.36 -2.47 -9.57
C ASN A 52 1.40 -3.90 -9.00
N GLU A 53 2.52 -4.26 -8.36
CA GLU A 53 2.72 -5.62 -7.86
C GLU A 53 1.76 -6.00 -6.73
N ASP A 54 1.37 -5.04 -5.90
CA ASP A 54 0.40 -5.23 -4.84
C ASP A 54 -1.01 -5.53 -5.37
N ILE A 55 -1.44 -4.83 -6.42
CA ILE A 55 -2.71 -5.08 -7.09
C ILE A 55 -2.67 -6.44 -7.77
N PHE A 56 -1.59 -6.72 -8.53
CA PHE A 56 -1.46 -7.98 -9.24
C PHE A 56 -1.44 -9.17 -8.30
N LEU A 57 -0.66 -9.12 -7.22
CA LEU A 57 -0.51 -10.22 -6.28
C LEU A 57 -1.67 -10.29 -5.29
N CYS A 58 -2.08 -9.17 -4.70
CA CYS A 58 -2.97 -9.15 -3.55
C CYS A 58 -4.43 -8.86 -3.89
N CYS A 59 -4.74 -8.54 -5.15
CA CYS A 59 -6.11 -8.37 -5.63
C CYS A 59 -6.41 -9.36 -6.75
N MET A 60 -5.81 -9.20 -7.92
CA MET A 60 -6.12 -10.01 -9.10
C MET A 60 -5.88 -11.51 -8.90
N ASN A 61 -4.84 -11.88 -8.18
CA ASN A 61 -4.48 -13.27 -7.92
C ASN A 61 -4.72 -13.72 -6.47
N LYS A 62 -5.38 -12.90 -5.64
CA LYS A 62 -5.62 -13.18 -4.22
C LYS A 62 -6.21 -14.57 -3.99
N VAL A 63 -7.25 -14.92 -4.72
CA VAL A 63 -7.94 -16.21 -4.60
C VAL A 63 -6.98 -17.37 -4.85
N LYS A 64 -6.11 -17.30 -5.86
CA LYS A 64 -5.11 -18.34 -6.14
C LYS A 64 -4.12 -18.53 -5.01
N PHE A 65 -3.71 -17.43 -4.37
CA PHE A 65 -2.86 -17.52 -3.19
C PHE A 65 -3.58 -18.20 -2.02
N GLU A 66 -4.86 -17.87 -1.80
CA GLU A 66 -5.68 -18.47 -0.74
C GLU A 66 -5.94 -19.96 -1.00
N GLU A 67 -6.24 -20.35 -2.24
CA GLU A 67 -6.37 -21.75 -2.66
C GLU A 67 -5.06 -22.55 -2.47
N ALA A 68 -3.92 -21.89 -2.66
CA ALA A 68 -2.61 -22.47 -2.35
C ALA A 68 -2.30 -22.50 -0.83
N GLY A 69 -3.26 -22.15 0.03
CA GLY A 69 -3.12 -22.19 1.49
C GLY A 69 -2.35 -21.02 2.09
N MET A 70 -2.17 -19.92 1.36
CA MET A 70 -1.62 -18.69 1.90
C MET A 70 -2.72 -17.83 2.50
N ARG A 71 -2.37 -17.01 3.48
CA ARG A 71 -3.33 -16.16 4.20
C ARG A 71 -2.92 -14.70 4.09
N PHE A 72 -3.87 -13.85 3.84
CA PHE A 72 -3.73 -12.40 3.97
C PHE A 72 -4.09 -11.97 5.39
N ALA A 73 -3.42 -10.94 5.89
CA ALA A 73 -3.75 -10.40 7.20
C ALA A 73 -5.18 -9.85 7.18
N PRO A 74 -6.01 -10.17 8.18
CA PRO A 74 -7.32 -9.56 8.31
C PRO A 74 -7.18 -8.05 8.56
N ILE A 75 -8.20 -7.28 8.24
CA ILE A 75 -8.14 -5.81 8.29
C ILE A 75 -7.84 -5.29 9.70
N GLU A 76 -8.30 -5.98 10.73
CA GLU A 76 -8.07 -5.63 12.14
C GLU A 76 -6.58 -5.66 12.50
N VAL A 77 -5.80 -6.52 11.85
CA VAL A 77 -4.34 -6.60 12.01
C VAL A 77 -3.65 -5.63 11.06
N ALA A 78 -4.06 -5.60 9.79
CA ALA A 78 -3.43 -4.79 8.76
C ALA A 78 -3.49 -3.29 9.08
N ARG A 79 -4.61 -2.79 9.64
CA ARG A 79 -4.79 -1.40 10.03
C ARG A 79 -3.83 -0.92 11.12
N LEU A 80 -3.34 -1.83 11.96
CA LEU A 80 -2.33 -1.54 12.99
C LEU A 80 -0.92 -1.51 12.41
N PHE A 81 -0.70 -2.20 11.30
CA PHE A 81 0.61 -2.28 10.66
C PHE A 81 0.92 -1.04 9.84
N GLY A 82 0.00 -0.59 8.98
CA GLY A 82 0.31 0.54 8.13
C GLY A 82 -0.91 1.25 7.53
N ARG A 83 -0.70 2.52 7.16
CA ARG A 83 -1.72 3.35 6.53
C ARG A 83 -1.12 4.16 5.39
N GLU A 84 -1.78 4.14 4.25
CA GLU A 84 -1.50 5.02 3.13
C GLU A 84 -2.52 6.17 3.06
N HIS A 85 -3.79 5.84 3.11
CA HIS A 85 -4.92 6.77 3.13
C HIS A 85 -5.84 6.49 4.31
N THR A 86 -6.60 7.49 4.71
CA THR A 86 -7.65 7.31 5.72
C THR A 86 -8.83 6.60 5.08
N ILE A 87 -9.23 5.51 5.69
CA ILE A 87 -10.43 4.75 5.34
C ILE A 87 -11.21 4.50 6.64
N PRO A 88 -12.50 4.14 6.58
CA PRO A 88 -13.30 3.92 7.79
C PRO A 88 -12.64 2.99 8.80
N GLU A 89 -12.01 1.91 8.32
CA GLU A 89 -11.36 0.92 9.18
C GLU A 89 -10.09 1.43 9.87
N THR A 90 -9.49 2.53 9.38
CA THR A 90 -8.29 3.13 9.98
C THR A 90 -8.59 4.40 10.79
N GLU A 91 -9.83 4.83 10.87
CA GLU A 91 -10.23 5.99 11.65
C GLU A 91 -9.91 5.77 13.13
N GLY A 92 -9.29 6.77 13.77
CA GLY A 92 -8.86 6.70 15.17
C GLY A 92 -7.69 5.75 15.46
N VAL A 93 -7.13 5.08 14.46
CA VAL A 93 -6.00 4.17 14.61
C VAL A 93 -4.68 4.85 14.25
N THR A 94 -3.68 4.71 15.13
CA THR A 94 -2.30 5.10 14.84
C THR A 94 -1.51 3.85 14.45
N PRO A 95 -1.23 3.61 13.17
CA PRO A 95 -0.48 2.44 12.75
C PRO A 95 1.02 2.58 13.01
N PHE A 96 1.73 1.46 12.94
CA PHE A 96 3.17 1.42 13.06
C PHE A 96 3.90 2.11 11.90
N LEU A 97 3.35 2.04 10.68
CA LEU A 97 3.93 2.61 9.46
C LEU A 97 2.98 3.57 8.76
N PHE A 98 3.55 4.58 8.12
CA PHE A 98 2.83 5.54 7.28
C PHE A 98 3.48 5.62 5.91
N HIS A 99 2.66 5.51 4.87
CA HIS A 99 3.03 5.84 3.52
C HIS A 99 2.43 7.19 3.12
N LYS A 100 3.09 7.92 2.22
CA LYS A 100 2.64 9.26 1.79
C LYS A 100 2.40 10.21 2.97
N TRP A 101 3.36 10.30 3.85
CA TRP A 101 3.31 11.15 5.06
C TRP A 101 3.14 12.65 4.77
N TRP A 102 3.40 13.09 3.54
CA TRP A 102 3.21 14.48 3.07
C TRP A 102 1.77 14.80 2.64
N GLY A 103 0.90 13.81 2.49
CA GLY A 103 -0.52 13.93 2.17
C GLY A 103 -1.39 13.92 3.41
N GLU A 104 -2.38 13.05 3.44
CA GLU A 104 -3.30 12.84 4.56
C GLU A 104 -2.58 12.47 5.87
N ASN A 105 -1.40 11.87 5.76
CA ASN A 105 -0.59 11.45 6.90
C ASN A 105 0.41 12.50 7.37
N ARG A 106 0.32 13.74 6.91
CA ARG A 106 1.27 14.83 7.28
C ARG A 106 1.38 15.08 8.77
N ASP A 107 0.37 14.71 9.52
CA ASP A 107 0.35 14.87 10.97
C ASP A 107 0.92 13.66 11.71
N PHE A 108 1.41 12.65 10.96
CA PHE A 108 2.06 11.45 11.48
C PHE A 108 3.44 11.25 10.84
N PRO A 109 4.42 10.70 11.60
CA PRO A 109 4.39 10.59 13.04
C PRO A 109 4.28 11.96 13.72
N LYS A 110 3.73 12.01 14.91
CA LYS A 110 3.68 13.26 15.70
C LYS A 110 5.10 13.55 16.20
N PHE A 111 5.72 14.56 15.62
CA PHE A 111 7.03 15.03 16.10
C PHE A 111 6.81 15.99 17.26
N GLU A 112 7.46 15.72 18.39
CA GLU A 112 7.45 16.60 19.54
C GLU A 112 8.11 17.95 19.24
N ASN A 113 9.14 17.94 18.38
CA ASN A 113 9.84 19.14 17.96
C ASN A 113 9.34 19.66 16.59
N PRO A 114 8.69 20.85 16.55
CA PRO A 114 8.19 21.43 15.31
C PRO A 114 9.30 21.75 14.29
N LEU A 115 10.53 22.01 14.72
CA LEU A 115 11.66 22.24 13.83
C LEU A 115 12.04 20.95 13.08
N THR A 116 11.96 19.80 13.72
CA THR A 116 12.18 18.50 13.07
C THR A 116 11.13 18.26 11.99
N LYS A 117 9.86 18.55 12.29
CA LYS A 117 8.77 18.46 11.30
C LYS A 117 9.02 19.38 10.11
N LEU A 118 9.38 20.63 10.34
CA LEU A 118 9.70 21.61 9.31
C LEU A 118 10.88 21.13 8.44
N TRP A 119 11.96 20.68 9.05
CA TRP A 119 13.16 20.21 8.34
C TRP A 119 12.85 19.00 7.44
N LEU A 120 12.10 18.02 7.95
CA LEU A 120 11.69 16.86 7.16
C LEU A 120 10.78 17.24 6.01
N THR A 121 9.88 18.21 6.21
CA THR A 121 9.01 18.75 5.16
C THR A 121 9.83 19.40 4.05
N ILE A 122 10.79 20.25 4.39
CA ILE A 122 11.69 20.89 3.42
C ILE A 122 12.50 19.84 2.65
N LYS A 123 13.02 18.83 3.34
CA LYS A 123 13.77 17.74 2.71
C LYS A 123 12.94 16.94 1.71
N ALA A 124 11.66 16.69 2.02
CA ALA A 124 10.76 16.00 1.11
C ALA A 124 10.39 16.84 -0.12
N ILE A 125 10.11 18.13 0.07
CA ILE A 125 9.87 19.06 -1.05
C ILE A 125 11.08 19.10 -1.98
N ARG A 126 12.28 19.24 -1.41
CA ARG A 126 13.54 19.23 -2.18
C ARG A 126 13.73 17.95 -2.99
N ARG A 127 13.47 16.78 -2.39
CA ARG A 127 13.51 15.49 -3.10
C ARG A 127 12.55 15.44 -4.27
N ARG A 128 11.33 15.93 -4.07
CA ARG A 128 10.30 15.95 -5.11
C ARG A 128 10.70 16.85 -6.28
N LEU A 129 11.24 18.04 -6.00
CA LEU A 129 11.72 18.96 -7.03
C LEU A 129 12.92 18.40 -7.80
N MET A 130 13.83 17.68 -7.13
CA MET A 130 14.97 17.02 -7.80
C MET A 130 14.49 15.87 -8.69
N PHE A 131 13.53 15.07 -8.25
CA PHE A 131 12.97 13.97 -9.03
C PHE A 131 12.31 14.46 -10.32
N TRP A 132 11.62 15.60 -10.30
CA TRP A 132 11.02 16.19 -11.51
C TRP A 132 12.07 16.73 -12.49
N ARG A 133 13.22 17.19 -12.01
CA ARG A 133 14.31 17.72 -12.84
C ARG A 133 15.03 16.63 -13.64
N ASP A 134 15.09 15.41 -13.12
CA ASP A 134 15.78 14.30 -13.77
C ASP A 134 14.91 13.58 -14.82
N TRP A 135 13.66 14.01 -15.00
CA TRP A 135 12.70 13.49 -15.97
C TRP A 135 12.32 14.51 -17.08
N SER A 136 12.87 15.70 -17.04
CA SER A 136 12.72 16.74 -18.07
C SER A 136 13.99 16.87 -18.90
#